data_ec47dc77b2cc4889d92f8855270784c5
#
_entry.id   ec47dc77b2cc4889d92f8855270784c5
#
_cell.length_a   1.000
_cell.length_b   1.000
_cell.length_c   1.000
_cell.angle_alpha   90.00
_cell.angle_beta   90.00
_cell.angle_gamma   90.00
#
_symmetry.space_group_name_H-M   'P 1'
#
loop_
_entity.id
_entity.type
_entity.pdbx_description
1 polymer ?
#
loop_
_entity_poly.entity_id
_entity_poly.type
_entity_poly.pdbx_seq_one_letter_code
_entity_poly.pdbx_strand_id
1 'polypeptide(L)'
;MPIEDGQEFTIGDTRIVSMHTPGHTPGSTCFLVGSALIAGDVLFPGGPGLTQSNEDLKTSVKSITSRLYPLSPQTVVLPGHGASTTIFESKWEYNIFAAQPWDSTLKGDVAWISNSD
;
A
#
# COMPACT_ATOMS: atom_id res chain seq x y z
N MET A 1 18.33 -15.02 0.11
CA MET A 1 17.20 -15.85 0.49
C MET A 1 15.91 -15.11 0.21
N PRO A 2 14.98 -15.69 -0.55
CA PRO A 2 13.73 -14.99 -0.81
C PRO A 2 12.90 -14.85 0.46
N ILE A 3 12.21 -13.71 0.56
CA ILE A 3 11.33 -13.41 1.68
C ILE A 3 9.93 -13.93 1.34
N GLU A 4 9.37 -14.73 2.23
CA GLU A 4 8.03 -15.29 2.04
C GLU A 4 6.98 -14.36 2.65
N ASP A 5 5.76 -14.42 2.10
CA ASP A 5 4.63 -13.68 2.65
C ASP A 5 4.32 -14.16 4.07
N GLY A 6 4.12 -13.21 4.98
CA GLY A 6 3.85 -13.51 6.37
C GLY A 6 5.05 -13.96 7.17
N GLN A 7 6.24 -13.91 6.59
CA GLN A 7 7.46 -14.32 7.29
C GLN A 7 7.77 -13.35 8.42
N GLU A 8 8.10 -13.89 9.59
CA GLU A 8 8.45 -13.10 10.77
C GLU A 8 9.95 -13.10 10.98
N PHE A 9 10.46 -11.92 11.34
CA PHE A 9 11.85 -11.72 11.73
C PHE A 9 11.87 -11.07 13.10
N THR A 10 12.92 -11.33 13.87
CA THR A 10 13.13 -10.63 15.14
C THR A 10 14.53 -10.03 15.14
N ILE A 11 14.60 -8.73 15.40
CA ILE A 11 15.88 -8.01 15.54
C ILE A 11 15.86 -7.41 16.95
N GLY A 12 16.65 -7.97 17.86
CA GLY A 12 16.53 -7.63 19.27
C GLY A 12 15.16 -8.02 19.79
N ASP A 13 14.42 -7.06 20.34
CA ASP A 13 13.05 -7.24 20.78
C ASP A 13 12.00 -6.83 19.74
N THR A 14 12.44 -6.44 18.54
CA THR A 14 11.56 -5.94 17.51
C THR A 14 11.12 -7.07 16.57
N ARG A 15 9.81 -7.23 16.45
CA ARG A 15 9.20 -8.19 15.54
C ARG A 15 8.85 -7.50 14.22
N ILE A 16 9.25 -8.12 13.12
CA ILE A 16 9.00 -7.63 11.76
C ILE A 16 8.25 -8.71 11.01
N VAL A 17 7.13 -8.34 10.36
CA VAL A 17 6.33 -9.26 9.55
C VAL A 17 6.34 -8.78 8.11
N SER A 18 6.73 -9.65 7.18
CA SER A 18 6.67 -9.34 5.76
C SER A 18 5.23 -9.56 5.24
N MET A 19 4.79 -8.68 4.34
CA MET A 19 3.47 -8.75 3.72
C MET A 19 3.63 -8.56 2.22
N HIS A 20 3.37 -9.62 1.47
CA HIS A 20 3.49 -9.58 0.01
C HIS A 20 2.34 -8.74 -0.56
N THR A 21 2.69 -7.69 -1.29
CA THR A 21 1.74 -6.70 -1.79
C THR A 21 2.06 -6.37 -3.25
N PRO A 22 1.84 -7.34 -4.17
CA PRO A 22 2.16 -7.13 -5.59
C PRO A 22 1.29 -6.05 -6.22
N GLY A 23 1.78 -5.46 -7.29
CA GLY A 23 1.05 -4.45 -8.07
C GLY A 23 2.00 -3.44 -8.68
N HIS A 24 2.72 -2.68 -7.84
CA HIS A 24 3.78 -1.80 -8.31
C HIS A 24 4.86 -2.62 -9.01
N THR A 25 5.27 -3.72 -8.39
CA THR A 25 6.03 -4.80 -9.02
C THR A 25 5.46 -6.14 -8.56
N PRO A 26 5.74 -7.24 -9.28
CA PRO A 26 5.27 -8.56 -8.83
C PRO A 26 5.84 -8.99 -7.47
N GLY A 27 7.01 -8.50 -7.11
CA GLY A 27 7.66 -8.85 -5.86
C GLY A 27 7.51 -7.82 -4.75
N SER A 28 6.66 -6.80 -4.92
CA SER A 28 6.49 -5.75 -3.92
C SER A 28 6.09 -6.33 -2.57
N THR A 29 6.76 -5.88 -1.50
CA THR A 29 6.58 -6.39 -0.15
C THR A 29 6.61 -5.22 0.82
N CYS A 30 5.68 -5.22 1.78
CA CYS A 30 5.67 -4.28 2.89
C CYS A 30 6.15 -4.99 4.15
N PHE A 31 6.64 -4.24 5.12
CA PHE A 31 7.09 -4.78 6.40
C PHE A 31 6.37 -4.08 7.55
N LEU A 32 5.66 -4.87 8.35
CA LEU A 32 4.99 -4.35 9.54
C LEU A 32 5.95 -4.46 10.72
N VAL A 33 6.23 -3.32 11.34
CA VAL A 33 7.17 -3.22 12.48
C VAL A 33 6.42 -2.49 13.59
N GLY A 34 5.89 -3.26 14.55
CA GLY A 34 5.06 -2.68 15.60
C GLY A 34 3.83 -1.98 15.04
N SER A 35 3.71 -0.68 15.27
CA SER A 35 2.61 0.14 14.75
C SER A 35 2.98 0.92 13.49
N ALA A 36 4.09 0.54 12.83
CA ALA A 36 4.54 1.18 11.60
C ALA A 36 4.57 0.17 10.46
N LEU A 37 4.14 0.60 9.28
CA LEU A 37 4.18 -0.19 8.06
C LEU A 37 5.19 0.45 7.11
N ILE A 38 6.27 -0.27 6.81
CA ILE A 38 7.25 0.17 5.82
C ILE A 38 6.72 -0.27 4.47
N ALA A 39 6.21 0.67 3.70
CA ALA A 39 5.44 0.39 2.48
C ALA A 39 6.24 0.54 1.19
N GLY A 40 7.46 1.06 1.23
CA GLY A 40 8.24 1.29 0.01
C GLY A 40 7.42 2.07 -1.00
N ASP A 41 7.31 1.54 -2.20
CA ASP A 41 6.57 2.17 -3.29
C ASP A 41 5.15 1.62 -3.47
N VAL A 42 4.61 0.92 -2.46
CA VAL A 42 3.28 0.29 -2.54
C VAL A 42 2.17 1.27 -2.23
N LEU A 43 2.34 2.09 -1.19
CA LEU A 43 1.29 2.99 -0.71
C LEU A 43 1.90 4.30 -0.24
N PHE A 44 1.33 5.40 -0.71
CA PHE A 44 1.73 6.78 -0.39
C PHE A 44 0.52 7.55 0.12
N PRO A 45 0.75 8.70 0.77
CA PRO A 45 -0.36 9.63 0.98
C PRO A 45 -1.02 9.95 -0.36
N GLY A 46 -2.32 9.76 -0.44
CA GLY A 46 -3.08 10.07 -1.65
C GLY A 46 -3.26 8.93 -2.62
N GLY A 47 -2.56 7.81 -2.49
CA GLY A 47 -2.79 6.71 -3.42
C GLY A 47 -1.73 5.61 -3.43
N PRO A 48 -1.87 4.66 -4.35
CA PRO A 48 -0.93 3.57 -4.50
C PRO A 48 0.31 4.02 -5.27
N GLY A 49 1.32 3.15 -5.30
CA GLY A 49 2.50 3.39 -6.13
C GLY A 49 2.19 3.30 -7.61
N LEU A 50 3.13 3.79 -8.42
CA LEU A 50 3.03 3.78 -9.87
C LEU A 50 2.80 2.37 -10.39
N THR A 51 1.91 2.22 -11.38
CA THR A 51 1.67 0.96 -12.06
C THR A 51 1.82 1.14 -13.56
N GLN A 52 2.16 0.05 -14.27
CA GLN A 52 2.43 0.10 -15.70
C GLN A 52 1.25 -0.35 -16.55
N SER A 53 0.24 -0.93 -15.92
CA SER A 53 -0.95 -1.41 -16.63
C SER A 53 -2.16 -1.34 -15.71
N ASN A 54 -3.34 -1.41 -16.31
CA ASN A 54 -4.59 -1.49 -15.54
C ASN A 54 -4.64 -2.77 -14.70
N GLU A 55 -4.09 -3.88 -15.22
CA GLU A 55 -4.02 -5.14 -14.48
C GLU A 55 -3.14 -5.00 -13.23
N ASP A 56 -2.00 -4.32 -13.35
CA ASP A 56 -1.12 -4.05 -12.22
C ASP A 56 -1.81 -3.15 -11.20
N LEU A 57 -2.59 -2.17 -11.65
CA LEU A 57 -3.36 -1.32 -10.76
C LEU A 57 -4.40 -2.14 -9.99
N LYS A 58 -5.12 -3.03 -10.66
CA LYS A 58 -6.09 -3.92 -10.00
C LYS A 58 -5.41 -4.80 -8.97
N THR A 59 -4.24 -5.34 -9.29
CA THR A 59 -3.44 -6.15 -8.37
C THR A 59 -3.02 -5.32 -7.16
N SER A 60 -2.56 -4.10 -7.38
CA SER A 60 -2.17 -3.19 -6.31
C SER A 60 -3.34 -2.86 -5.39
N VAL A 61 -4.50 -2.55 -5.96
CA VAL A 61 -5.72 -2.27 -5.19
C VAL A 61 -6.10 -3.48 -4.36
N LYS A 62 -6.07 -4.68 -4.94
CA LYS A 62 -6.39 -5.91 -4.22
C LYS A 62 -5.42 -6.14 -3.07
N SER A 63 -4.12 -5.95 -3.29
CA SER A 63 -3.11 -6.11 -2.24
C SER A 63 -3.34 -5.13 -1.09
N ILE A 64 -3.57 -3.86 -1.41
CA ILE A 64 -3.76 -2.81 -0.42
C ILE A 64 -5.04 -3.07 0.39
N THR A 65 -6.15 -3.34 -0.28
CA THR A 65 -7.44 -3.50 0.41
C THR A 65 -7.53 -4.79 1.21
N SER A 66 -6.93 -5.89 0.73
CA SER A 66 -7.01 -7.17 1.40
C SER A 66 -5.92 -7.38 2.45
N ARG A 67 -4.75 -6.74 2.29
CA ARG A 67 -3.60 -6.99 3.15
C ARG A 67 -3.29 -5.85 4.11
N LEU A 68 -3.44 -4.60 3.66
CA LEU A 68 -3.03 -3.45 4.44
C LEU A 68 -4.19 -2.80 5.20
N TYR A 69 -5.32 -2.62 4.56
CA TYR A 69 -6.45 -1.93 5.20
C TYR A 69 -7.09 -2.67 6.38
N PRO A 70 -6.95 -4.01 6.52
CA PRO A 70 -7.36 -4.67 7.76
C PRO A 70 -6.46 -4.39 8.97
N LEU A 71 -5.30 -3.78 8.75
CA LEU A 71 -4.42 -3.39 9.86
C LEU A 71 -5.09 -2.30 10.71
N SER A 72 -4.54 -2.10 11.92
CA SER A 72 -5.05 -1.06 12.81
C SER A 72 -5.12 0.29 12.09
N PRO A 73 -6.20 1.06 12.23
CA PRO A 73 -6.32 2.39 11.60
C PRO A 73 -5.20 3.35 12.01
N GLN A 74 -4.61 3.14 13.18
CA GLN A 74 -3.56 3.99 13.71
C GLN A 74 -2.17 3.62 13.21
N THR A 75 -2.06 2.55 12.40
CA THR A 75 -0.79 2.14 11.82
C THR A 75 -0.24 3.25 10.93
N VAL A 76 0.99 3.67 11.21
CA VAL A 76 1.66 4.71 10.42
C VAL A 76 2.27 4.06 9.19
N VAL A 77 2.00 4.62 8.02
CA VAL A 77 2.53 4.13 6.74
C VAL A 77 3.74 4.98 6.36
N LEU A 78 4.89 4.32 6.22
CA LEU A 78 6.14 4.96 5.84
C LEU A 78 6.49 4.56 4.42
N PRO A 79 6.23 5.42 3.42
CA PRO A 79 6.59 5.11 2.05
C PRO A 79 8.10 5.24 1.83
N GLY A 80 8.56 4.78 0.68
CA GLY A 80 9.97 4.83 0.33
C GLY A 80 10.51 6.24 0.16
N HIS A 81 9.64 7.19 -0.11
CA HIS A 81 10.00 8.61 -0.22
C HIS A 81 8.75 9.45 0.05
N GLY A 82 8.95 10.71 0.40
CA GLY A 82 7.86 11.63 0.68
C GLY A 82 7.31 11.50 2.10
N ALA A 83 6.13 12.06 2.32
CA ALA A 83 5.51 12.13 3.63
C ALA A 83 4.88 10.80 4.04
N SER A 84 4.67 10.60 5.33
CA SER A 84 3.95 9.45 5.87
C SER A 84 2.44 9.71 5.89
N THR A 85 1.67 8.62 6.04
CA THR A 85 0.23 8.68 6.25
C THR A 85 -0.15 7.64 7.30
N THR A 86 -1.45 7.38 7.47
CA THR A 86 -1.93 6.30 8.34
C THR A 86 -2.87 5.41 7.53
N ILE A 87 -3.09 4.20 8.03
CA ILE A 87 -4.07 3.29 7.41
C ILE A 87 -5.46 3.94 7.42
N PHE A 88 -5.82 4.64 8.50
CA PHE A 88 -7.10 5.35 8.61
C PHE A 88 -7.27 6.37 7.47
N GLU A 89 -6.28 7.26 7.28
CA GLU A 89 -6.36 8.28 6.22
C GLU A 89 -6.37 7.66 4.83
N SER A 90 -5.50 6.69 4.59
CA SER A 90 -5.43 6.03 3.30
C SER A 90 -6.75 5.33 2.96
N LYS A 91 -7.34 4.64 3.91
CA LYS A 91 -8.61 3.93 3.73
C LYS A 91 -9.76 4.91 3.46
N TRP A 92 -9.76 6.06 4.15
CA TRP A 92 -10.75 7.11 3.93
C TRP A 92 -10.64 7.66 2.51
N GLU A 93 -9.42 7.94 2.04
CA GLU A 93 -9.16 8.41 0.69
C GLU A 93 -9.59 7.37 -0.35
N TYR A 94 -9.25 6.10 -0.12
CA TYR A 94 -9.62 5.01 -1.02
C TYR A 94 -11.15 4.88 -1.13
N ASN A 95 -11.89 5.02 -0.03
CA ASN A 95 -13.34 4.91 -0.06
C ASN A 95 -13.98 5.95 -0.99
N ILE A 96 -13.41 7.14 -1.07
CA ILE A 96 -13.86 8.17 -2.01
C ILE A 96 -13.56 7.74 -3.45
N PHE A 97 -12.38 7.22 -3.71
CA PHE A 97 -11.99 6.72 -5.02
C PHE A 97 -12.89 5.55 -5.46
N ALA A 98 -13.14 4.60 -4.56
CA ALA A 98 -13.90 3.39 -4.86
C ALA A 98 -15.39 3.68 -5.12
N ALA A 99 -15.90 4.81 -4.65
CA ALA A 99 -17.28 5.20 -4.89
C ALA A 99 -17.52 5.66 -6.34
N GLN A 100 -16.47 5.83 -7.12
CA GLN A 100 -16.55 6.28 -8.52
C GLN A 100 -16.07 5.16 -9.44
N PRO A 101 -16.71 4.98 -10.62
CA PRO A 101 -16.20 4.03 -11.58
C PRO A 101 -14.86 4.50 -12.14
N TRP A 102 -13.95 3.56 -12.42
CA TRP A 102 -12.68 3.88 -13.03
C TRP A 102 -12.48 3.11 -14.33
N ASP A 103 -11.80 3.78 -15.24
CA ASP A 103 -11.60 3.35 -16.61
C ASP A 103 -10.62 2.17 -16.66
N SER A 104 -10.84 1.26 -17.61
CA SER A 104 -9.94 0.13 -17.83
C SER A 104 -8.56 0.54 -18.37
N THR A 105 -8.38 1.81 -18.74
CA THR A 105 -7.07 2.34 -19.14
C THR A 105 -6.33 3.01 -18.01
N LEU A 106 -6.94 3.11 -16.82
CA LEU A 106 -6.33 3.77 -15.67
C LEU A 106 -5.07 3.04 -15.23
N LYS A 107 -3.98 3.76 -15.14
CA LYS A 107 -2.68 3.23 -14.71
C LYS A 107 -1.75 4.39 -14.40
N GLY A 108 -0.53 4.05 -14.02
CA GLY A 108 0.50 5.04 -13.75
C GLY A 108 0.39 5.58 -12.34
N ASP A 109 0.52 6.89 -12.20
CA ASP A 109 0.49 7.56 -10.91
C ASP A 109 -0.95 7.93 -10.57
N VAL A 110 -1.67 6.98 -9.96
CA VAL A 110 -3.09 7.12 -9.66
C VAL A 110 -3.25 7.70 -8.26
N ALA A 111 -4.05 8.74 -8.13
CA ALA A 111 -4.41 9.32 -6.84
C ALA A 111 -5.79 8.81 -6.41
N TRP A 112 -5.93 8.45 -5.12
CA TRP A 112 -7.23 8.10 -4.55
C TRP A 112 -8.17 9.31 -4.58
N ILE A 113 -7.63 10.49 -4.28
CA ILE A 113 -8.37 11.75 -4.34
C ILE A 113 -7.66 12.65 -5.34
N SER A 114 -8.40 13.10 -6.34
CA SER A 114 -7.87 14.03 -7.30
C SER A 114 -7.74 15.42 -6.66
N ASN A 115 -6.53 15.97 -6.68
CA ASN A 115 -6.32 17.36 -6.33
C ASN A 115 -6.69 18.21 -7.53
N SER A 116 -7.88 18.73 -7.50
CA SER A 116 -8.45 19.48 -8.64
C SER A 116 -8.15 20.97 -8.54
N ASP A 117 -7.00 21.31 -8.09
CA ASP A 117 -6.61 22.71 -7.96
C ASP A 117 -5.95 23.23 -9.21
#